data_c9c147767f88e8997c5a31495805a1b2
#
_entry.id   c9c147767f88e8997c5a31495805a1b2
#
_cell.length_a   1.000
_cell.length_b   1.000
_cell.length_c   1.000
_cell.angle_alpha   90.00
_cell.angle_beta   90.00
_cell.angle_gamma   90.00
#
_symmetry.space_group_name_H-M   'P 1'
#
loop_
_entity.id
_entity.type
_entity.pdbx_description
1 polymer ?
#
loop_
_entity_poly.entity_id
_entity_poly.type
_entity_poly.pdbx_seq_one_letter_code
_entity_poly.pdbx_strand_id
1 'polypeptide(L)' 'MKIEAQWTDADGFYERLLDAHQGLSAAESEDFNARLILLLANQIGDTDVLKNCIDAARENAK' A
#
# COMPACT_ATOMS: atom_id res chain seq x y z
N MET A 1 -7.09 -14.85 -3.40
CA MET A 1 -6.68 -13.73 -2.53
C MET A 1 -7.90 -13.06 -1.93
N LYS A 2 -7.85 -12.77 -0.64
CA LYS A 2 -8.92 -12.01 -0.01
C LYS A 2 -8.71 -10.52 -0.21
N ILE A 3 -9.79 -9.81 -0.50
CA ILE A 3 -9.74 -8.36 -0.70
C ILE A 3 -10.40 -7.61 0.45
N GLU A 4 -10.86 -8.32 1.46
CA GLU A 4 -11.39 -7.73 2.68
C GLU A 4 -10.26 -7.27 3.58
N ALA A 5 -10.55 -6.36 4.50
CA ALA A 5 -9.55 -5.92 5.47
C ALA A 5 -9.11 -7.11 6.33
N GLN A 6 -7.80 -7.31 6.41
CA GLN A 6 -7.21 -8.43 7.14
C GLN A 6 -6.31 -7.96 8.28
N TRP A 7 -6.31 -6.68 8.58
CA TRP A 7 -5.47 -6.15 9.64
C TRP A 7 -6.32 -5.63 10.80
N THR A 8 -5.70 -5.57 11.98
CA THR A 8 -6.41 -5.30 13.23
C THR A 8 -6.81 -3.84 13.44
N ASP A 9 -6.14 -2.90 12.77
CA ASP A 9 -6.38 -1.47 12.95
C ASP A 9 -6.25 -0.74 11.62
N ALA A 10 -7.27 -0.92 10.79
CA ALA A 10 -7.29 -0.31 9.46
C ALA A 10 -7.29 1.22 9.54
N ASP A 11 -8.08 1.78 10.46
CA ASP A 11 -8.18 3.23 10.60
C ASP A 11 -6.86 3.84 11.08
N GLY A 12 -6.20 3.20 12.03
CA GLY A 12 -4.91 3.65 12.53
C GLY A 12 -3.83 3.60 11.45
N PHE A 13 -3.82 2.55 10.64
CA PHE A 13 -2.89 2.47 9.53
C PHE A 13 -3.12 3.59 8.52
N TYR A 14 -4.36 3.81 8.15
CA TYR A 14 -4.71 4.83 7.17
C TYR A 14 -4.35 6.23 7.66
N GLU A 15 -4.66 6.51 8.93
CA GLU A 15 -4.31 7.79 9.55
C GLU A 15 -2.80 8.02 9.51
N ARG A 16 -2.01 7.00 9.85
CA ARG A 16 -0.55 7.10 9.82
C ARG A 16 -0.04 7.36 8.41
N LEU A 17 -0.68 6.70 7.42
CA LEU A 17 -0.31 6.87 6.02
C LEU A 17 -0.58 8.31 5.56
N LEU A 18 -1.75 8.86 5.90
CA LEU A 18 -2.08 10.23 5.54
C LEU A 18 -1.12 11.22 6.21
N ASP A 19 -0.80 11.01 7.48
CA ASP A 19 0.14 11.87 8.20
C ASP A 19 1.52 11.87 7.55
N ALA A 20 1.96 10.72 7.06
CA ALA A 20 3.26 10.61 6.41
C ALA A 20 3.35 11.41 5.12
N HIS A 21 2.23 11.68 4.47
CA HIS A 21 2.19 12.49 3.25
C HIS A 21 2.18 13.99 3.52
N GLN A 22 1.96 14.42 4.76
CA GLN A 22 1.88 15.85 5.10
C GLN A 22 3.20 16.57 4.79
N GLY A 23 3.09 17.70 4.09
CA GLY A 23 4.26 18.50 3.74
C GLY A 23 5.05 18.00 2.54
N LEU A 24 4.65 16.87 1.93
CA LEU A 24 5.32 16.35 0.74
C LEU A 24 4.72 16.94 -0.54
N SER A 25 5.58 17.24 -1.51
CA SER A 25 5.12 17.59 -2.86
C SER A 25 4.53 16.34 -3.53
N ALA A 26 3.87 16.53 -4.68
CA ALA A 26 3.33 15.41 -5.45
C ALA A 26 4.42 14.40 -5.83
N ALA A 27 5.57 14.89 -6.28
CA ALA A 27 6.70 14.03 -6.65
C ALA A 27 7.24 13.27 -5.44
N GLU A 28 7.34 13.95 -4.29
CA GLU A 28 7.81 13.30 -3.06
C GLU A 28 6.82 12.26 -2.56
N SER A 29 5.52 12.52 -2.70
CA SER A 29 4.49 11.54 -2.32
C SER A 29 4.54 10.30 -3.20
N GLU A 30 4.77 10.46 -4.49
CA GLU A 30 4.93 9.32 -5.40
C GLU A 30 6.16 8.48 -5.01
N ASP A 31 7.27 9.13 -4.70
CA ASP A 31 8.48 8.45 -4.28
C ASP A 31 8.26 7.71 -2.95
N PHE A 32 7.58 8.35 -2.01
CA PHE A 32 7.24 7.73 -0.73
C PHE A 32 6.38 6.47 -0.95
N ASN A 33 5.38 6.56 -1.81
CA ASN A 33 4.52 5.41 -2.09
C ASN A 33 5.31 4.26 -2.72
N ALA A 34 6.21 4.56 -3.65
CA ALA A 34 7.03 3.53 -4.29
C ALA A 34 7.91 2.81 -3.26
N ARG A 35 8.52 3.56 -2.34
CA ARG A 35 9.33 2.98 -1.28
C ARG A 35 8.51 2.15 -0.31
N LEU A 36 7.32 2.64 0.05
CA LEU A 36 6.43 1.91 0.94
C LEU A 36 6.01 0.57 0.33
N ILE A 37 5.70 0.58 -0.97
CA ILE A 37 5.34 -0.65 -1.68
C ILE A 37 6.45 -1.68 -1.59
N LEU A 38 7.71 -1.26 -1.78
CA LEU A 38 8.85 -2.17 -1.69
C LEU A 38 9.03 -2.72 -0.28
N LEU A 39 8.84 -1.87 0.73
CA LEU A 39 8.94 -2.31 2.13
C LEU A 39 7.84 -3.32 2.47
N LEU A 40 6.61 -3.04 2.05
CA LEU A 40 5.49 -3.96 2.28
C LEU A 40 5.69 -5.27 1.53
N ALA A 41 6.18 -5.20 0.30
CA ALA A 41 6.48 -6.39 -0.49
C ALA A 41 7.50 -7.27 0.22
N ASN A 42 8.53 -6.66 0.80
CA ASN A 42 9.55 -7.40 1.54
C ASN A 42 8.97 -8.06 2.79
N GLN A 43 8.02 -7.41 3.46
CA GLN A 43 7.37 -7.98 4.64
C GLN A 43 6.49 -9.17 4.28
N ILE A 44 5.77 -9.09 3.15
CA ILE A 44 4.92 -10.19 2.67
C ILE A 44 5.77 -11.36 2.17
N GLY A 45 6.78 -11.07 1.37
CA GLY A 45 7.77 -12.05 0.93
C GLY A 45 7.30 -13.10 -0.06
N ASP A 46 6.05 -13.03 -0.54
CA ASP A 46 5.47 -14.01 -1.46
C ASP A 46 5.11 -13.32 -2.76
N THR A 47 5.87 -13.62 -3.82
CA THR A 47 5.70 -12.96 -5.11
C THR A 47 4.33 -13.22 -5.73
N ASP A 48 3.78 -14.42 -5.59
CA ASP A 48 2.48 -14.73 -6.16
C ASP A 48 1.38 -13.94 -5.48
N VAL A 49 1.45 -13.80 -4.16
CA VAL A 49 0.52 -12.96 -3.40
C VAL A 49 0.63 -11.51 -3.86
N LEU A 50 1.85 -11.03 -4.06
CA LEU A 50 2.07 -9.65 -4.49
C LEU A 50 1.49 -9.39 -5.88
N LYS A 51 1.66 -10.34 -6.80
CA LYS A 51 1.07 -10.23 -8.13
C LYS A 51 -0.46 -10.16 -8.06
N ASN A 52 -1.05 -10.98 -7.21
CA ASN A 52 -2.50 -10.95 -7.00
C ASN A 52 -2.97 -9.60 -6.44
N CYS A 53 -2.19 -9.01 -5.54
CA CYS A 53 -2.48 -7.68 -5.01
C CYS A 53 -2.44 -6.61 -6.10
N ILE A 54 -1.45 -6.70 -7.00
CA ILE A 54 -1.33 -5.78 -8.12
C ILE A 54 -2.57 -5.87 -9.01
N ASP A 55 -2.97 -7.08 -9.35
CA ASP A 55 -4.13 -7.30 -10.21
C ASP A 55 -5.42 -6.77 -9.57
N ALA A 56 -5.59 -7.03 -8.29
CA ALA A 56 -6.76 -6.53 -7.56
C ALA A 56 -6.78 -5.01 -7.50
N ALA A 57 -5.64 -4.38 -7.26
CA ALA A 57 -5.54 -2.92 -7.23
C ALA A 57 -5.85 -2.32 -8.59
N ARG A 58 -5.36 -2.92 -9.66
CA ARG A 58 -5.61 -2.46 -11.03
C ARG A 58 -7.09 -2.55 -11.38
N GLU A 59 -7.72 -3.64 -10.99
CA GLU A 59 -9.15 -3.87 -11.23
C GLU A 59 -9.99 -2.78 -10.57
N ASN A 60 -9.68 -2.43 -9.34
CA ASN A 60 -10.41 -1.42 -8.58
C ASN A 60 -10.13 0.01 -9.04
N ALA A 61 -9.06 0.22 -9.79
CA ALA A 61 -8.66 1.55 -10.27
C ALA A 61 -9.41 1.99 -11.52
N LYS A 62 -10.16 1.10 -12.14
CA LYS A 62 -10.90 1.40 -13.39
C LYS A 62 -12.15 2.19 -13.13
#